data_1c1907935e80162ff9ac97ba7d6b41a6
#
_entry.id   1c1907935e80162ff9ac97ba7d6b41a6
#
_cell.length_a   1.000
_cell.length_b   1.000
_cell.length_c   1.000
_cell.angle_alpha   90.00
_cell.angle_beta   90.00
_cell.angle_gamma   90.00
#
_symmetry.space_group_name_H-M   'P 1'
#
loop_
_entity.id
_entity.type
_entity.pdbx_description
1 polymer ?
#
loop_
_entity_poly.entity_id
_entity_poly.type
_entity_poly.pdbx_seq_one_letter_code
_entity_poly.pdbx_strand_id
1 'polypeptide(L)'
;MLRILTFIAGLLLIAGLNDFFSISSWADLSQDNTDNKDTASASQRLLADAGQEPEKPDAKKSAEEPQRNLKKNPAQATSLLKRSREKLLSYSSIRAKITETVDIGPKPFVISGSYLQGNDLKLRLEFQVQSRKKGGKPIGTLLEICDGQVLWTEHTIKGTSRVTRRDVQAILKQAELNPKSRPNMLVAELGLGGLPGLLASIQKNMTFQSVGEKLVSGKTLTVLNGRWKDVFLAKWKGGDPNAPIQLPPYVPDAIRIYLDSQSLFPRRIVYLKNNNNTLESIVTLNFTKVTLNAPIDKAEFAYEPPDGVFPADVTNQYLKQLTK
;
A
#
# COMPACT_ATOMS: atom_id res chain seq x y z
N MET A 1 18.22 1.52 -5.42
CA MET A 1 17.18 2.49 -5.80
C MET A 1 15.78 1.88 -5.79
N LEU A 2 15.56 0.71 -6.37
CA LEU A 2 14.26 0.04 -6.46
C LEU A 2 13.58 -0.23 -5.10
N ARG A 3 14.36 -0.56 -4.05
CA ARG A 3 13.86 -0.87 -2.68
C ARG A 3 13.21 0.30 -1.93
N ILE A 4 13.28 1.53 -2.43
CA ILE A 4 12.71 2.72 -1.79
C ILE A 4 11.36 3.08 -2.37
N LEU A 5 11.13 2.86 -3.66
CA LEU A 5 9.78 2.85 -4.27
C LEU A 5 8.86 1.90 -3.51
N THR A 6 9.43 0.79 -3.07
CA THR A 6 8.84 -0.24 -2.26
C THR A 6 8.30 0.30 -0.92
N PHE A 7 8.83 1.34 -0.39
CA PHE A 7 8.44 1.89 0.91
C PHE A 7 7.28 2.90 0.85
N ILE A 8 7.03 3.47 -0.33
CA ILE A 8 6.07 4.57 -0.50
C ILE A 8 4.67 4.05 -0.77
N ALA A 9 4.55 3.00 -1.53
CA ALA A 9 3.30 2.27 -1.70
C ALA A 9 3.19 1.20 -0.60
N GLY A 10 2.93 1.59 0.64
CA GLY A 10 3.06 0.74 1.81
C GLY A 10 2.34 -0.61 1.76
N LEU A 11 1.32 -0.77 0.92
CA LEU A 11 0.64 -2.02 0.64
C LEU A 11 1.04 -2.64 -0.70
N LEU A 12 1.34 -1.84 -1.71
CA LEU A 12 1.91 -2.31 -2.98
C LEU A 12 3.19 -3.11 -2.79
N LEU A 13 3.84 -2.94 -1.63
CA LEU A 13 5.05 -3.61 -1.23
C LEU A 13 4.88 -4.91 -0.52
N ILE A 14 3.78 -5.03 0.19
CA ILE A 14 3.39 -6.31 0.75
C ILE A 14 3.22 -7.31 -0.40
N ALA A 15 2.90 -6.82 -1.58
CA ALA A 15 2.42 -7.59 -2.72
C ALA A 15 3.42 -7.90 -3.84
N GLY A 16 4.72 -7.87 -3.62
CA GLY A 16 5.68 -8.30 -4.68
C GLY A 16 5.59 -7.53 -6.00
N LEU A 17 4.91 -6.38 -6.02
CA LEU A 17 4.69 -5.53 -7.20
C LEU A 17 5.95 -4.83 -7.74
N ASN A 18 7.14 -5.28 -7.35
CA ASN A 18 8.39 -4.78 -7.94
C ASN A 18 8.41 -4.87 -9.47
N ASP A 19 7.70 -5.85 -10.05
CA ASP A 19 7.58 -6.01 -11.50
C ASP A 19 6.46 -5.14 -12.11
N PHE A 20 5.49 -4.69 -11.30
CA PHE A 20 4.36 -3.88 -11.75
C PHE A 20 4.75 -2.42 -12.02
N PHE A 21 5.77 -1.91 -11.32
CA PHE A 21 6.25 -0.54 -11.39
C PHE A 21 7.67 -0.40 -11.95
N SER A 22 8.13 -1.33 -12.77
CA SER A 22 9.31 -1.04 -13.57
C SER A 22 8.96 0.15 -14.47
N ILE A 23 9.69 1.25 -14.30
CA ILE A 23 9.47 2.52 -15.02
C ILE A 23 9.48 2.32 -16.54
N SER A 24 10.15 1.28 -17.04
CA SER A 24 10.18 0.88 -18.45
C SER A 24 8.83 0.37 -18.97
N SER A 25 8.02 -0.33 -18.16
CA SER A 25 6.71 -0.83 -18.62
C SER A 25 5.63 0.27 -18.72
N TRP A 26 5.84 1.42 -18.08
CA TRP A 26 4.92 2.57 -18.15
C TRP A 26 5.20 3.49 -19.34
N ALA A 27 6.43 3.51 -19.87
CA ALA A 27 6.79 4.26 -21.06
C ALA A 27 6.09 3.69 -22.32
N ASP A 28 5.97 2.37 -22.43
CA ASP A 28 5.29 1.69 -23.54
C ASP A 28 3.78 1.93 -23.57
N LEU A 29 3.16 2.25 -22.42
CA LEU A 29 1.73 2.58 -22.33
C LEU A 29 1.40 3.96 -22.93
N SER A 30 2.40 4.79 -23.23
CA SER A 30 2.20 6.15 -23.75
C SER A 30 2.25 6.24 -25.27
N GLN A 31 2.70 5.23 -26.00
CA GLN A 31 2.83 5.27 -27.46
C GLN A 31 1.62 4.79 -28.26
N ASP A 32 0.68 4.08 -27.62
CA ASP A 32 -0.43 3.41 -28.35
C ASP A 32 -1.68 4.29 -28.57
N ASN A 33 -1.60 5.63 -28.53
CA ASN A 33 -2.78 6.50 -28.64
C ASN A 33 -2.66 7.62 -29.70
N THR A 34 -1.89 7.41 -30.78
CA THR A 34 -1.77 8.41 -31.85
C THR A 34 -2.18 7.95 -33.25
N ASP A 35 -2.84 6.79 -33.41
CA ASP A 35 -3.41 6.45 -34.73
C ASP A 35 -4.81 5.85 -34.56
N ASN A 36 -5.82 6.72 -34.57
CA ASN A 36 -7.13 6.43 -35.17
C ASN A 36 -7.96 7.74 -35.31
N LYS A 37 -7.62 8.54 -36.31
CA LYS A 37 -8.57 9.38 -37.01
C LYS A 37 -9.02 8.60 -38.23
N ASP A 38 -10.28 8.28 -38.28
CA ASP A 38 -11.19 8.15 -39.40
C ASP A 38 -12.19 7.02 -39.14
N THR A 39 -13.36 7.40 -38.70
CA THR A 39 -14.65 6.96 -39.22
C THR A 39 -15.76 7.68 -38.45
N ALA A 40 -16.14 8.81 -38.99
CA ALA A 40 -17.46 9.41 -38.73
C ALA A 40 -18.47 8.73 -39.63
N SER A 41 -19.56 8.22 -39.11
CA SER A 41 -20.91 8.35 -39.69
C SER A 41 -21.92 7.43 -39.05
N ALA A 42 -23.10 8.01 -38.83
CA ALA A 42 -24.39 7.37 -38.66
C ALA A 42 -24.75 6.72 -37.32
N SER A 43 -25.44 7.44 -36.48
CA SER A 43 -26.86 7.25 -36.18
C SER A 43 -27.28 8.14 -34.99
N GLN A 44 -27.78 9.33 -35.32
CA GLN A 44 -28.75 10.04 -34.50
C GLN A 44 -30.11 9.40 -34.70
N ARG A 45 -30.80 9.02 -33.62
CA ARG A 45 -32.22 9.34 -33.32
C ARG A 45 -32.82 8.37 -32.30
N LEU A 46 -33.64 9.01 -31.42
CA LEU A 46 -34.71 8.47 -30.56
C LEU A 46 -34.22 8.03 -29.17
N LEU A 47 -34.70 8.51 -28.05
CA LEU A 47 -35.88 9.23 -27.59
C LEU A 47 -35.62 9.82 -26.22
N ALA A 48 -36.24 10.95 -25.95
CA ALA A 48 -36.37 11.56 -24.63
C ALA A 48 -37.29 10.70 -23.74
N ASP A 49 -36.99 10.55 -22.47
CA ASP A 49 -37.91 10.88 -21.39
C ASP A 49 -37.31 10.67 -19.99
N ALA A 50 -37.72 11.60 -19.11
CA ALA A 50 -37.82 11.56 -17.65
C ALA A 50 -36.54 11.36 -16.77
N GLY A 51 -35.96 12.48 -16.31
CA GLY A 51 -36.19 12.97 -14.94
C GLY A 51 -35.52 12.18 -13.82
N GLN A 52 -34.32 12.59 -13.46
CA GLN A 52 -33.82 12.91 -12.14
C GLN A 52 -32.28 13.03 -12.20
N GLU A 53 -31.82 14.26 -12.09
CA GLU A 53 -30.42 14.60 -11.97
C GLU A 53 -29.90 14.09 -10.61
N PRO A 54 -28.90 13.17 -10.55
CA PRO A 54 -28.19 12.94 -9.32
C PRO A 54 -27.19 14.08 -9.14
N GLU A 55 -27.28 14.75 -8.00
CA GLU A 55 -26.37 15.79 -7.49
C GLU A 55 -24.92 15.47 -7.85
N LYS A 56 -24.29 16.40 -8.54
CA LYS A 56 -22.83 16.45 -8.74
C LYS A 56 -22.13 16.43 -7.39
N PRO A 57 -21.25 15.46 -7.11
CA PRO A 57 -20.31 15.64 -6.03
C PRO A 57 -19.30 16.71 -6.49
N ASP A 58 -19.42 17.89 -5.90
CA ASP A 58 -18.45 18.96 -6.00
C ASP A 58 -17.03 18.45 -5.76
N ALA A 59 -16.22 18.42 -6.80
CA ALA A 59 -14.78 18.22 -6.72
C ALA A 59 -14.13 19.51 -6.10
N LYS A 60 -14.52 19.85 -4.88
CA LYS A 60 -13.75 20.78 -4.07
C LYS A 60 -12.46 20.06 -3.69
N LYS A 61 -11.31 20.59 -4.21
CA LYS A 61 -9.99 20.36 -3.63
C LYS A 61 -10.16 20.37 -2.12
N SER A 62 -9.97 19.20 -1.50
CA SER A 62 -9.98 19.05 -0.05
C SER A 62 -8.76 19.79 0.50
N ALA A 63 -8.90 21.11 0.69
CA ALA A 63 -8.01 21.84 1.58
C ALA A 63 -8.15 21.16 2.94
N GLU A 64 -7.07 20.56 3.44
CA GLU A 64 -7.07 19.91 4.74
C GLU A 64 -7.47 20.94 5.79
N GLU A 65 -8.64 20.74 6.41
CA GLU A 65 -9.08 21.57 7.53
C GLU A 65 -7.98 21.63 8.60
N PRO A 66 -7.73 22.83 9.18
CA PRO A 66 -6.69 23.00 10.18
C PRO A 66 -6.90 22.03 11.35
N GLN A 67 -5.88 21.24 11.63
CA GLN A 67 -5.89 20.27 12.73
C GLN A 67 -5.96 21.01 14.06
N ARG A 68 -7.09 20.94 14.72
CA ARG A 68 -7.26 21.45 16.06
C ARG A 68 -6.52 20.52 17.04
N ASN A 69 -5.64 21.08 17.88
CA ASN A 69 -4.97 20.43 19.01
C ASN A 69 -3.77 19.50 18.74
N LEU A 70 -2.93 19.77 17.76
CA LEU A 70 -1.63 19.10 17.64
C LEU A 70 -0.69 19.53 18.76
N LYS A 71 -0.43 18.64 19.72
CA LYS A 71 0.58 18.85 20.78
C LYS A 71 1.89 18.16 20.39
N LYS A 72 3.01 18.89 20.49
CA LYS A 72 4.33 18.26 20.37
C LYS A 72 4.54 17.31 21.56
N ASN A 73 4.52 16.02 21.31
CA ASN A 73 4.78 14.99 22.31
C ASN A 73 5.38 13.75 21.64
N PRO A 74 6.68 13.76 21.32
CA PRO A 74 7.34 12.66 20.62
C PRO A 74 7.27 11.32 21.37
N ALA A 75 7.39 11.35 22.69
CA ALA A 75 7.36 10.16 23.53
C ALA A 75 5.99 9.48 23.44
N GLN A 76 4.90 10.25 23.57
CA GLN A 76 3.54 9.75 23.45
C GLN A 76 3.26 9.22 22.04
N ALA A 77 3.69 9.95 21.00
CA ALA A 77 3.48 9.54 19.62
C ALA A 77 4.16 8.20 19.31
N THR A 78 5.41 8.05 19.74
CA THR A 78 6.19 6.80 19.58
C THR A 78 5.56 5.65 20.36
N SER A 79 5.13 5.89 21.59
CA SER A 79 4.45 4.90 22.44
C SER A 79 3.13 4.44 21.81
N LEU A 80 2.31 5.36 21.29
CA LEU A 80 1.05 5.04 20.63
C LEU A 80 1.26 4.18 19.38
N LEU A 81 2.26 4.50 18.56
CA LEU A 81 2.58 3.69 17.38
C LEU A 81 3.04 2.27 17.77
N LYS A 82 3.88 2.16 18.79
CA LYS A 82 4.30 0.86 19.32
C LYS A 82 3.12 0.04 19.83
N ARG A 83 2.26 0.64 20.65
CA ARG A 83 1.03 0.00 21.16
C ARG A 83 0.08 -0.40 20.04
N SER A 84 -0.08 0.44 19.01
CA SER A 84 -0.86 0.10 17.81
C SER A 84 -0.35 -1.18 17.15
N ARG A 85 0.96 -1.28 16.96
CA ARG A 85 1.59 -2.47 16.38
C ARG A 85 1.39 -3.71 17.25
N GLU A 86 1.61 -3.60 18.56
CA GLU A 86 1.41 -4.68 19.52
C GLU A 86 -0.05 -5.15 19.54
N LYS A 87 -0.98 -4.21 19.46
CA LYS A 87 -2.41 -4.49 19.38
C LYS A 87 -2.78 -5.23 18.10
N LEU A 88 -2.21 -4.82 16.94
CA LEU A 88 -2.41 -5.53 15.68
C LEU A 88 -1.90 -6.96 15.72
N LEU A 89 -0.77 -7.23 16.39
CA LEU A 89 -0.24 -8.58 16.59
C LEU A 89 -1.07 -9.44 17.54
N SER A 90 -1.87 -8.82 18.42
CA SER A 90 -2.73 -9.54 19.36
C SER A 90 -4.07 -9.99 18.77
N TYR A 91 -4.45 -9.51 17.59
CA TYR A 91 -5.68 -9.93 16.95
C TYR A 91 -5.50 -11.29 16.27
N SER A 92 -6.44 -12.21 16.53
CA SER A 92 -6.47 -13.52 15.87
C SER A 92 -6.81 -13.40 14.38
N SER A 93 -7.50 -12.32 14.02
CA SER A 93 -7.82 -12.00 12.63
C SER A 93 -8.07 -10.52 12.43
N ILE A 94 -7.77 -10.05 11.23
CA ILE A 94 -8.07 -8.68 10.76
C ILE A 94 -8.68 -8.80 9.37
N ARG A 95 -9.90 -8.28 9.21
CA ARG A 95 -10.56 -8.14 7.91
C ARG A 95 -10.86 -6.66 7.66
N ALA A 96 -10.55 -6.17 6.46
CA ALA A 96 -10.83 -4.78 6.08
C ALA A 96 -11.06 -4.65 4.57
N LYS A 97 -11.77 -3.61 4.16
CA LYS A 97 -11.70 -3.09 2.80
C LYS A 97 -10.65 -1.99 2.75
N ILE A 98 -9.86 -2.00 1.68
CA ILE A 98 -8.78 -1.04 1.45
C ILE A 98 -9.12 -0.19 0.23
N THR A 99 -8.81 1.08 0.33
CA THR A 99 -8.74 1.99 -0.80
C THR A 99 -7.44 2.78 -0.69
N GLU A 100 -6.59 2.65 -1.69
CA GLU A 100 -5.36 3.42 -1.81
C GLU A 100 -5.47 4.38 -2.98
N THR A 101 -5.25 5.66 -2.72
CA THR A 101 -5.19 6.70 -3.75
C THR A 101 -3.74 7.09 -3.94
N VAL A 102 -3.25 7.05 -5.18
CA VAL A 102 -1.88 7.40 -5.53
C VAL A 102 -1.89 8.56 -6.49
N ASP A 103 -1.31 9.69 -6.05
CA ASP A 103 -1.21 10.97 -6.78
C ASP A 103 0.27 11.29 -7.10
N ILE A 104 1.01 10.29 -7.59
CA ILE A 104 2.41 10.41 -7.98
C ILE A 104 2.52 10.43 -9.49
N GLY A 105 3.14 11.48 -10.03
CA GLY A 105 3.37 11.61 -11.48
C GLY A 105 2.10 11.96 -12.27
N PRO A 106 2.15 11.82 -13.61
CA PRO A 106 1.12 12.34 -14.51
C PRO A 106 -0.16 11.50 -14.58
N LYS A 107 -0.13 10.28 -14.07
CA LYS A 107 -1.24 9.33 -14.16
C LYS A 107 -1.66 8.85 -12.77
N PRO A 108 -2.50 9.62 -12.05
CA PRO A 108 -3.02 9.19 -10.75
C PRO A 108 -3.91 7.95 -10.90
N PHE A 109 -3.86 7.06 -9.91
CA PHE A 109 -4.65 5.83 -9.89
C PHE A 109 -5.23 5.54 -8.51
N VAL A 110 -6.19 4.64 -8.46
CA VAL A 110 -6.81 4.14 -7.24
C VAL A 110 -6.68 2.61 -7.23
N ILE A 111 -6.32 2.10 -6.08
CA ILE A 111 -6.36 0.67 -5.76
C ILE A 111 -7.49 0.47 -4.79
N SER A 112 -8.35 -0.50 -5.07
CA SER A 112 -9.42 -0.90 -4.16
C SER A 112 -9.41 -2.39 -3.97
N GLY A 113 -9.76 -2.86 -2.76
CA GLY A 113 -9.75 -4.29 -2.53
C GLY A 113 -10.08 -4.72 -1.12
N SER A 114 -9.66 -5.92 -0.79
CA SER A 114 -9.84 -6.53 0.52
C SER A 114 -8.52 -7.03 1.11
N TYR A 115 -8.48 -6.93 2.42
CA TYR A 115 -7.39 -7.40 3.27
C TYR A 115 -7.94 -8.38 4.28
N LEU A 116 -7.34 -9.56 4.36
CA LEU A 116 -7.60 -10.56 5.37
C LEU A 116 -6.25 -11.05 5.91
N GLN A 117 -6.05 -10.95 7.22
CA GLN A 117 -4.89 -11.48 7.92
C GLN A 117 -5.37 -12.42 9.01
N GLY A 118 -4.76 -13.58 9.10
CA GLY A 118 -4.88 -14.53 10.20
C GLY A 118 -3.56 -14.69 10.94
N ASN A 119 -3.53 -15.64 11.90
CA ASN A 119 -2.30 -16.08 12.55
C ASN A 119 -1.42 -16.90 11.57
N ASP A 120 -0.20 -17.22 11.99
CA ASP A 120 0.70 -18.14 11.30
C ASP A 120 0.99 -17.75 9.84
N LEU A 121 1.25 -16.46 9.59
CA LEU A 121 1.55 -15.88 8.27
C LEU A 121 0.41 -15.99 7.26
N LYS A 122 -0.81 -16.30 7.69
CA LYS A 122 -1.97 -16.36 6.81
C LYS A 122 -2.35 -14.96 6.35
N LEU A 123 -2.43 -14.80 5.04
CA LEU A 123 -2.71 -13.51 4.41
C LEU A 123 -3.53 -13.73 3.13
N ARG A 124 -4.50 -12.86 2.89
CA ARG A 124 -5.18 -12.73 1.59
C ARG A 124 -5.36 -11.26 1.26
N LEU A 125 -4.83 -10.88 0.11
CA LEU A 125 -4.95 -9.54 -0.47
C LEU A 125 -5.57 -9.67 -1.85
N GLU A 126 -6.64 -8.93 -2.09
CA GLU A 126 -7.28 -8.84 -3.41
C GLU A 126 -7.36 -7.38 -3.78
N PHE A 127 -6.73 -7.00 -4.90
CA PHE A 127 -6.69 -5.63 -5.34
C PHE A 127 -7.07 -5.48 -6.81
N GLN A 128 -7.77 -4.39 -7.09
CA GLN A 128 -8.03 -3.91 -8.43
C GLN A 128 -7.42 -2.51 -8.57
N VAL A 129 -6.64 -2.31 -9.63
CA VAL A 129 -6.02 -1.03 -9.96
C VAL A 129 -6.81 -0.36 -11.06
N GLN A 130 -7.18 0.90 -10.86
CA GLN A 130 -7.97 1.69 -11.80
C GLN A 130 -7.35 3.06 -12.02
N SER A 131 -7.43 3.58 -13.26
CA SER A 131 -7.09 4.97 -13.51
C SER A 131 -8.08 5.89 -12.78
N ARG A 132 -7.59 6.98 -12.19
CA ARG A 132 -8.41 7.98 -11.51
C ARG A 132 -9.17 8.90 -12.47
N LYS A 133 -8.89 8.84 -13.78
CA LYS A 133 -9.67 9.57 -14.79
C LYS A 133 -11.11 9.05 -14.81
N LYS A 134 -12.07 9.98 -14.96
CA LYS A 134 -13.50 9.64 -15.05
C LYS A 134 -13.73 8.61 -16.16
N GLY A 135 -14.38 7.48 -15.82
CA GLY A 135 -14.55 6.35 -16.75
C GLY A 135 -13.28 5.51 -16.96
N GLY A 136 -12.27 5.63 -16.10
CA GLY A 136 -11.02 4.89 -16.22
C GLY A 136 -11.24 3.38 -16.19
N LYS A 137 -10.73 2.68 -17.21
CA LYS A 137 -10.76 1.22 -17.28
C LYS A 137 -9.88 0.61 -16.20
N PRO A 138 -10.20 -0.61 -15.71
CA PRO A 138 -9.27 -1.36 -14.87
C PRO A 138 -7.91 -1.52 -15.57
N ILE A 139 -6.83 -1.27 -14.85
CA ILE A 139 -5.45 -1.42 -15.33
C ILE A 139 -5.00 -2.86 -15.12
N GLY A 140 -5.40 -3.43 -13.99
CA GLY A 140 -5.07 -4.81 -13.63
C GLY A 140 -5.60 -5.21 -12.26
N THR A 141 -5.33 -6.45 -11.89
CA THR A 141 -5.66 -7.04 -10.59
C THR A 141 -4.44 -7.69 -9.96
N LEU A 142 -4.44 -7.76 -8.64
CA LEU A 142 -3.49 -8.52 -7.85
C LEU A 142 -4.23 -9.36 -6.83
N LEU A 143 -3.83 -10.62 -6.73
CA LEU A 143 -4.25 -11.54 -5.70
C LEU A 143 -3.00 -12.11 -5.03
N GLU A 144 -2.88 -11.95 -3.72
CA GLU A 144 -1.89 -12.64 -2.91
C GLU A 144 -2.56 -13.47 -1.84
N ILE A 145 -2.18 -14.74 -1.75
CA ILE A 145 -2.70 -15.66 -0.74
C ILE A 145 -1.55 -16.45 -0.15
N CYS A 146 -1.46 -16.42 1.18
CA CYS A 146 -0.57 -17.28 1.95
C CYS A 146 -1.40 -18.09 2.95
N ASP A 147 -1.24 -19.40 2.93
CA ASP A 147 -1.86 -20.34 3.88
C ASP A 147 -1.00 -20.56 5.14
N GLY A 148 0.15 -19.89 5.22
CA GLY A 148 1.19 -20.05 6.22
C GLY A 148 2.36 -20.92 5.76
N GLN A 149 2.24 -21.61 4.63
CA GLN A 149 3.29 -22.46 4.04
C GLN A 149 3.72 -21.94 2.68
N VAL A 150 2.76 -21.68 1.80
CA VAL A 150 3.01 -21.24 0.43
C VAL A 150 2.37 -19.88 0.21
N LEU A 151 3.14 -18.94 -0.34
CA LEU A 151 2.65 -17.66 -0.82
C LEU A 151 2.45 -17.73 -2.33
N TRP A 152 1.22 -17.57 -2.73
CA TRP A 152 0.79 -17.43 -4.11
C TRP A 152 0.62 -15.96 -4.45
N THR A 153 1.09 -15.56 -5.63
CA THR A 153 0.85 -14.22 -6.18
C THR A 153 0.36 -14.37 -7.61
N GLU A 154 -0.85 -13.89 -7.86
CA GLU A 154 -1.41 -13.77 -9.20
C GLU A 154 -1.60 -12.30 -9.54
N HIS A 155 -1.10 -11.87 -10.68
CA HIS A 155 -1.36 -10.55 -11.19
C HIS A 155 -1.80 -10.62 -12.65
N THR A 156 -2.80 -9.84 -12.97
CA THR A 156 -3.32 -9.72 -14.33
C THR A 156 -3.16 -8.28 -14.80
N ILE A 157 -2.48 -8.11 -15.93
CA ILE A 157 -2.28 -6.82 -16.58
C ILE A 157 -2.74 -6.94 -18.03
N LYS A 158 -3.64 -6.07 -18.47
CA LYS A 158 -4.14 -6.08 -19.85
C LYS A 158 -4.64 -7.47 -20.31
N GLY A 159 -5.25 -8.25 -19.42
CA GLY A 159 -5.76 -9.58 -19.70
C GLY A 159 -4.74 -10.71 -19.66
N THR A 160 -3.46 -10.43 -19.46
CA THR A 160 -2.42 -11.47 -19.27
C THR A 160 -2.25 -11.74 -17.78
N SER A 161 -2.48 -12.99 -17.37
CA SER A 161 -2.27 -13.44 -15.98
C SER A 161 -0.91 -14.10 -15.84
N ARG A 162 -0.24 -13.82 -14.72
CA ARG A 162 1.00 -14.46 -14.28
C ARG A 162 0.84 -14.93 -12.86
N VAL A 163 1.13 -16.20 -12.62
CA VAL A 163 1.09 -16.79 -11.28
C VAL A 163 2.50 -17.18 -10.84
N THR A 164 2.87 -16.81 -9.61
CA THR A 164 4.10 -17.25 -8.96
C THR A 164 3.78 -17.91 -7.62
N ARG A 165 4.63 -18.83 -7.19
CA ARG A 165 4.58 -19.43 -5.87
C ARG A 165 5.92 -19.32 -5.14
N ARG A 166 5.86 -19.27 -3.82
CA ARG A 166 7.03 -19.26 -2.94
C ARG A 166 6.76 -20.19 -1.76
N ASP A 167 7.65 -21.11 -1.49
CA ASP A 167 7.63 -21.90 -0.25
C ASP A 167 8.19 -21.03 0.88
N VAL A 168 7.28 -20.49 1.69
CA VAL A 168 7.61 -19.56 2.77
C VAL A 168 8.37 -20.26 3.88
N GLN A 169 7.98 -21.48 4.21
CA GLN A 169 8.62 -22.25 5.29
C GLN A 169 10.06 -22.62 4.93
N ALA A 170 10.32 -23.06 3.70
CA ALA A 170 11.68 -23.33 3.23
C ALA A 170 12.57 -22.09 3.28
N ILE A 171 12.03 -20.93 2.87
CA ILE A 171 12.74 -19.65 2.88
C ILE A 171 13.06 -19.21 4.32
N LEU A 172 12.08 -19.29 5.24
CA LEU A 172 12.27 -18.90 6.64
C LEU A 172 13.24 -19.83 7.36
N LYS A 173 13.14 -21.14 7.15
CA LYS A 173 14.07 -22.13 7.71
C LYS A 173 15.52 -21.86 7.25
N GLN A 174 15.72 -21.54 5.97
CA GLN A 174 17.06 -21.16 5.47
C GLN A 174 17.57 -19.88 6.09
N ALA A 175 16.68 -18.90 6.34
CA ALA A 175 17.05 -17.66 7.00
C ALA A 175 17.48 -17.86 8.46
N GLU A 176 16.84 -18.77 9.18
CA GLU A 176 17.22 -19.13 10.56
C GLU A 176 18.62 -19.74 10.64
N LEU A 177 19.02 -20.49 9.63
CA LEU A 177 20.34 -21.10 9.54
C LEU A 177 21.46 -20.08 9.21
N ASN A 178 21.10 -18.90 8.71
CA ASN A 178 22.08 -17.87 8.35
C ASN A 178 22.21 -16.83 9.48
N PRO A 179 23.36 -16.76 10.20
CA PRO A 179 23.56 -15.79 11.29
C PRO A 179 23.43 -14.33 10.89
N LYS A 180 23.61 -14.02 9.61
CA LYS A 180 23.47 -12.65 9.06
C LYS A 180 22.03 -12.31 8.70
N SER A 181 21.15 -13.30 8.59
CA SER A 181 19.77 -13.08 8.24
C SER A 181 18.98 -12.55 9.43
N ARG A 182 17.90 -11.87 9.11
CA ARG A 182 16.94 -11.37 10.09
C ARG A 182 15.55 -11.88 9.69
N PRO A 183 15.10 -13.02 10.23
CA PRO A 183 13.84 -13.66 9.82
C PRO A 183 12.65 -12.69 9.81
N ASN A 184 12.52 -11.82 10.80
CA ASN A 184 11.46 -10.81 10.84
C ASN A 184 11.53 -9.78 9.68
N MET A 185 12.73 -9.47 9.20
CA MET A 185 12.88 -8.61 8.01
C MET A 185 12.51 -9.35 6.74
N LEU A 186 12.83 -10.64 6.68
CA LEU A 186 12.47 -11.47 5.54
C LEU A 186 10.95 -11.67 5.44
N VAL A 187 10.26 -11.88 6.56
CA VAL A 187 8.78 -11.89 6.59
C VAL A 187 8.22 -10.60 6.00
N ALA A 188 8.78 -9.45 6.35
CA ALA A 188 8.38 -8.17 5.78
C ALA A 188 8.76 -8.04 4.29
N GLU A 189 9.93 -8.56 3.89
CA GLU A 189 10.38 -8.57 2.48
C GLU A 189 9.53 -9.49 1.59
N LEU A 190 8.99 -10.56 2.16
CA LEU A 190 8.03 -11.45 1.51
C LEU A 190 6.61 -10.86 1.45
N GLY A 191 6.39 -9.69 2.06
CA GLY A 191 5.07 -9.09 2.13
C GLY A 191 4.14 -9.69 3.21
N LEU A 192 4.62 -10.66 3.97
CA LEU A 192 3.82 -11.38 4.97
C LEU A 192 3.72 -10.68 6.32
N GLY A 193 4.42 -9.56 6.47
CA GLY A 193 4.36 -8.77 7.71
C GLY A 193 3.02 -8.08 7.97
N GLY A 194 2.16 -7.97 6.97
CA GLY A 194 0.86 -7.32 7.06
C GLY A 194 0.94 -5.88 7.60
N LEU A 195 -0.13 -5.43 8.23
CA LEU A 195 -0.18 -4.11 8.88
C LEU A 195 0.85 -3.95 10.02
N PRO A 196 1.10 -4.95 10.88
CA PRO A 196 2.16 -4.85 11.90
C PRO A 196 3.53 -4.62 11.30
N GLY A 197 3.85 -5.30 10.20
CA GLY A 197 5.12 -5.14 9.46
C GLY A 197 5.26 -3.75 8.84
N LEU A 198 4.18 -3.24 8.25
CA LEU A 198 4.11 -1.87 7.73
C LEU A 198 4.43 -0.84 8.84
N LEU A 199 3.74 -0.92 9.97
CA LEU A 199 3.97 0.01 11.09
C LEU A 199 5.38 -0.15 11.69
N ALA A 200 5.93 -1.37 11.74
CA ALA A 200 7.31 -1.61 12.17
C ALA A 200 8.33 -0.92 11.24
N SER A 201 8.11 -1.02 9.93
CA SER A 201 8.95 -0.38 8.92
C SER A 201 8.89 1.15 9.03
N ILE A 202 7.69 1.70 9.20
CA ILE A 202 7.49 3.14 9.42
C ILE A 202 8.22 3.58 10.71
N GLN A 203 8.05 2.87 11.82
CA GLN A 203 8.70 3.17 13.10
C GLN A 203 10.22 3.10 13.02
N LYS A 204 10.77 2.16 12.24
CA LYS A 204 12.22 2.01 12.05
C LYS A 204 12.82 3.23 11.36
N ASN A 205 12.15 3.80 10.37
CA ASN A 205 12.72 4.80 9.47
C ASN A 205 12.24 6.23 9.75
N MET A 206 11.17 6.40 10.54
CA MET A 206 10.58 7.69 10.84
C MET A 206 10.57 8.00 12.34
N THR A 207 10.61 9.28 12.69
CA THR A 207 10.36 9.82 14.02
C THR A 207 8.99 10.47 14.06
N PHE A 208 8.26 10.26 15.15
CA PHE A 208 6.95 10.85 15.38
C PHE A 208 7.08 12.01 16.36
N GLN A 209 6.53 13.16 16.01
CA GLN A 209 6.77 14.43 16.74
C GLN A 209 5.55 14.94 17.48
N SER A 210 4.36 14.61 17.02
CA SER A 210 3.13 15.19 17.57
C SER A 210 1.97 14.21 17.57
N VAL A 211 1.08 14.43 18.54
CA VAL A 211 -0.19 13.72 18.69
C VAL A 211 -1.31 14.76 18.67
N GLY A 212 -2.38 14.44 17.99
CA GLY A 212 -3.59 15.25 17.96
C GLY A 212 -4.82 14.38 17.79
N GLU A 213 -5.98 15.02 17.73
CA GLU A 213 -7.25 14.36 17.46
C GLU A 213 -7.93 14.99 16.26
N LYS A 214 -8.62 14.17 15.48
CA LYS A 214 -9.45 14.63 14.36
C LYS A 214 -10.74 13.82 14.32
N LEU A 215 -11.86 14.51 14.13
CA LEU A 215 -13.13 13.88 13.84
C LEU A 215 -13.18 13.52 12.34
N VAL A 216 -13.34 12.23 12.04
CA VAL A 216 -13.43 11.72 10.66
C VAL A 216 -14.65 10.80 10.58
N SER A 217 -15.61 11.15 9.75
CA SER A 217 -16.86 10.38 9.57
C SER A 217 -17.54 10.04 10.91
N GLY A 218 -17.65 11.01 11.82
CA GLY A 218 -18.30 10.86 13.13
C GLY A 218 -17.48 10.10 14.19
N LYS A 219 -16.22 9.71 13.89
CA LYS A 219 -15.32 9.03 14.83
C LYS A 219 -14.12 9.90 15.16
N THR A 220 -13.78 10.01 16.43
CA THR A 220 -12.55 10.66 16.87
C THR A 220 -11.36 9.71 16.63
N LEU A 221 -10.43 10.13 15.83
CA LEU A 221 -9.18 9.41 15.55
C LEU A 221 -8.00 10.14 16.16
N THR A 222 -7.07 9.39 16.73
CA THR A 222 -5.78 9.92 17.18
C THR A 222 -4.85 10.06 15.98
N VAL A 223 -4.27 11.24 15.81
CA VAL A 223 -3.42 11.56 14.65
C VAL A 223 -1.98 11.64 15.09
N LEU A 224 -1.11 10.88 14.42
CA LEU A 224 0.33 10.89 14.61
C LEU A 224 1.00 11.50 13.38
N ASN A 225 1.90 12.47 13.55
CA ASN A 225 2.69 13.02 12.46
C ASN A 225 4.15 12.58 12.61
N GLY A 226 4.71 12.06 11.52
CA GLY A 226 6.07 11.55 11.44
C GLY A 226 6.86 12.17 10.29
N ARG A 227 8.20 12.20 10.44
CA ARG A 227 9.18 12.59 9.43
C ARG A 227 10.31 11.57 9.39
N TRP A 228 11.05 11.54 8.30
CA TRP A 228 12.23 10.68 8.20
C TRP A 228 13.24 10.97 9.29
N LYS A 229 13.91 9.93 9.78
CA LYS A 229 15.08 10.05 10.66
C LYS A 229 16.27 10.62 9.88
N ASP A 230 17.13 11.39 10.54
CA ASP A 230 18.33 11.96 9.90
C ASP A 230 19.25 10.90 9.29
N VAL A 231 19.36 9.73 9.95
CA VAL A 231 20.11 8.57 9.43
C VAL A 231 19.57 8.07 8.10
N PHE A 232 18.25 8.14 7.90
CA PHE A 232 17.63 7.80 6.61
C PHE A 232 17.94 8.88 5.58
N LEU A 233 17.76 10.14 5.94
CA LEU A 233 17.99 11.30 5.07
C LEU A 233 19.44 11.44 4.63
N ALA A 234 20.41 11.08 5.50
CA ALA A 234 21.84 11.12 5.19
C ALA A 234 22.21 10.30 3.94
N LYS A 235 21.45 9.23 3.64
CA LYS A 235 21.65 8.40 2.44
C LYS A 235 21.36 9.14 1.13
N TRP A 236 20.63 10.25 1.21
CA TRP A 236 20.22 11.05 0.05
C TRP A 236 21.11 12.29 -0.17
N LYS A 237 22.07 12.55 0.73
CA LYS A 237 22.97 13.71 0.65
C LYS A 237 24.10 13.56 -0.39
N GLY A 238 24.20 12.44 -1.08
CA GLY A 238 25.18 12.27 -2.17
C GLY A 238 26.66 12.40 -1.73
N GLY A 239 26.95 12.22 -0.43
CA GLY A 239 28.32 12.35 0.10
C GLY A 239 28.69 13.75 0.63
N ASP A 240 27.95 14.79 0.32
CA ASP A 240 28.14 16.13 0.90
C ASP A 240 27.20 16.31 2.12
N PRO A 241 27.77 16.42 3.35
CA PRO A 241 26.98 16.61 4.56
C PRO A 241 26.17 17.92 4.58
N ASN A 242 26.59 18.93 3.81
CA ASN A 242 25.97 20.26 3.77
C ASN A 242 24.99 20.42 2.60
N ALA A 243 24.91 19.45 1.69
CA ALA A 243 23.98 19.51 0.57
C ALA A 243 22.52 19.56 1.05
N PRO A 244 21.68 20.39 0.45
CA PRO A 244 20.25 20.38 0.72
C PRO A 244 19.68 19.02 0.29
N ILE A 245 18.91 18.40 1.20
CA ILE A 245 18.28 17.11 0.91
C ILE A 245 17.09 17.35 -0.01
N GLN A 246 17.22 16.93 -1.27
CA GLN A 246 16.10 16.88 -2.22
C GLN A 246 15.64 15.43 -2.37
N LEU A 247 14.55 15.10 -1.71
CA LEU A 247 13.93 13.79 -1.90
C LEU A 247 13.20 13.74 -3.25
N PRO A 248 13.31 12.63 -4.01
CA PRO A 248 12.58 12.45 -5.25
C PRO A 248 11.07 12.73 -5.09
N PRO A 249 10.35 13.12 -6.17
CA PRO A 249 8.92 13.45 -6.09
C PRO A 249 8.05 12.33 -5.50
N TYR A 250 8.46 11.09 -5.69
CA TYR A 250 7.77 9.89 -5.18
C TYR A 250 8.15 9.53 -3.74
N VAL A 251 9.14 10.18 -3.13
CA VAL A 251 9.50 9.97 -1.71
C VAL A 251 8.78 11.02 -0.87
N PRO A 252 7.92 10.64 0.08
CA PRO A 252 7.21 11.58 0.93
C PRO A 252 8.18 12.31 1.85
N ASP A 253 7.84 13.52 2.28
CA ASP A 253 8.58 14.28 3.28
C ASP A 253 8.06 14.02 4.68
N ALA A 254 6.79 13.64 4.79
CA ALA A 254 6.13 13.35 6.05
C ALA A 254 5.09 12.25 5.92
N ILE A 255 4.69 11.69 7.06
CA ILE A 255 3.59 10.72 7.17
C ILE A 255 2.62 11.17 8.24
N ARG A 256 1.35 10.83 8.01
CA ARG A 256 0.29 11.02 8.99
C ARG A 256 -0.48 9.72 9.16
N ILE A 257 -0.59 9.25 10.40
CA ILE A 257 -1.31 8.01 10.74
C ILE A 257 -2.51 8.38 11.60
N TYR A 258 -3.68 7.90 11.23
CA TYR A 258 -4.92 8.08 11.96
C TYR A 258 -5.28 6.76 12.63
N LEU A 259 -5.19 6.71 13.96
CA LEU A 259 -5.51 5.55 14.77
C LEU A 259 -6.91 5.68 15.36
N ASP A 260 -7.66 4.61 15.30
CA ASP A 260 -8.90 4.45 16.08
C ASP A 260 -8.56 4.52 17.58
N SER A 261 -9.22 5.37 18.33
CA SER A 261 -8.85 5.66 19.72
C SER A 261 -9.00 4.46 20.66
N GLN A 262 -9.88 3.51 20.32
CA GLN A 262 -10.17 2.33 21.16
C GLN A 262 -9.33 1.12 20.74
N SER A 263 -9.41 0.76 19.46
CA SER A 263 -8.71 -0.43 18.92
C SER A 263 -7.24 -0.17 18.57
N LEU A 264 -6.82 1.09 18.50
CA LEU A 264 -5.52 1.53 17.97
C LEU A 264 -5.26 1.04 16.53
N PHE A 265 -6.31 0.61 15.83
CA PHE A 265 -6.21 0.19 14.44
C PHE A 265 -5.95 1.40 13.52
N PRO A 266 -5.00 1.35 12.58
CA PRO A 266 -4.74 2.42 11.63
C PRO A 266 -5.88 2.51 10.60
N ARG A 267 -6.79 3.47 10.77
CA ARG A 267 -7.91 3.71 9.84
C ARG A 267 -7.48 4.39 8.56
N ARG A 268 -6.42 5.22 8.65
CA ARG A 268 -5.88 5.95 7.51
C ARG A 268 -4.38 6.18 7.69
N ILE A 269 -3.64 6.03 6.60
CA ILE A 269 -2.22 6.38 6.52
C ILE A 269 -2.06 7.31 5.31
N VAL A 270 -1.46 8.48 5.51
CA VAL A 270 -1.26 9.49 4.45
C VAL A 270 0.22 9.81 4.34
N TYR A 271 0.76 9.64 3.16
CA TYR A 271 2.11 10.06 2.82
C TYR A 271 2.03 11.43 2.15
N LEU A 272 2.83 12.37 2.67
CA LEU A 272 2.75 13.77 2.34
C LEU A 272 4.05 14.24 1.69
N LYS A 273 3.94 15.03 0.63
CA LYS A 273 5.03 15.71 -0.04
C LYS A 273 4.93 17.21 0.22
N ASN A 274 6.05 17.84 0.51
CA ASN A 274 6.10 19.29 0.62
C ASN A 274 6.19 19.91 -0.78
N ASN A 275 5.19 20.68 -1.12
CA ASN A 275 5.13 21.45 -2.36
C ASN A 275 4.95 22.93 -1.99
N ASN A 276 5.96 23.74 -2.20
CA ASN A 276 5.94 25.18 -1.89
C ASN A 276 5.43 25.51 -0.47
N ASN A 277 5.99 24.85 0.55
CA ASN A 277 5.61 24.95 1.97
C ASN A 277 4.20 24.43 2.31
N THR A 278 3.53 23.77 1.38
CA THR A 278 2.25 23.09 1.62
C THR A 278 2.46 21.59 1.56
N LEU A 279 1.97 20.87 2.58
CA LEU A 279 1.99 19.41 2.59
C LEU A 279 0.80 18.87 1.80
N GLU A 280 1.07 18.26 0.66
CA GLU A 280 0.08 17.62 -0.20
C GLU A 280 0.14 16.11 -0.08
N SER A 281 -1.01 15.46 -0.13
CA SER A 281 -1.09 13.99 -0.10
C SER A 281 -0.64 13.43 -1.45
N ILE A 282 0.36 12.54 -1.42
CA ILE A 282 0.81 11.79 -2.61
C ILE A 282 0.33 10.35 -2.60
N VAL A 283 0.12 9.76 -1.40
CA VAL A 283 -0.50 8.45 -1.23
C VAL A 283 -1.40 8.48 0.00
N THR A 284 -2.61 7.94 -0.13
CA THR A 284 -3.54 7.78 0.99
C THR A 284 -4.08 6.36 1.03
N LEU A 285 -3.82 5.64 2.12
CA LEU A 285 -4.44 4.35 2.43
C LEU A 285 -5.61 4.58 3.39
N ASN A 286 -6.77 4.05 3.04
CA ASN A 286 -7.95 4.04 3.90
C ASN A 286 -8.38 2.59 4.16
N PHE A 287 -8.67 2.29 5.43
CA PHE A 287 -9.19 1.01 5.88
C PHE A 287 -10.63 1.21 6.38
N THR A 288 -11.55 0.56 5.69
CA THR A 288 -12.98 0.62 6.00
C THR A 288 -13.52 -0.78 6.29
N LYS A 289 -14.73 -0.88 6.82
CA LYS A 289 -15.39 -2.15 7.17
C LYS A 289 -14.46 -3.09 7.97
N VAL A 290 -13.70 -2.52 8.91
CA VAL A 290 -12.74 -3.26 9.71
C VAL A 290 -13.45 -4.14 10.72
N THR A 291 -13.16 -5.44 10.68
CA THR A 291 -13.61 -6.45 11.63
C THR A 291 -12.38 -7.13 12.23
N LEU A 292 -12.34 -7.24 13.55
CA LEU A 292 -11.21 -7.77 14.32
C LEU A 292 -11.67 -9.01 15.08
N ASN A 293 -10.82 -10.03 15.16
CA ASN A 293 -11.06 -11.29 15.87
C ASN A 293 -12.30 -12.07 15.38
N ALA A 294 -12.72 -11.87 14.13
CA ALA A 294 -13.78 -12.66 13.53
C ALA A 294 -13.25 -14.06 13.17
N PRO A 295 -14.08 -15.10 13.29
CA PRO A 295 -13.72 -16.41 12.76
C PRO A 295 -13.37 -16.32 11.26
N ILE A 296 -12.36 -17.06 10.86
CA ILE A 296 -11.94 -17.17 9.45
C ILE A 296 -11.97 -18.66 9.07
N ASP A 297 -12.63 -18.95 7.96
CA ASP A 297 -12.56 -20.26 7.35
C ASP A 297 -11.16 -20.49 6.76
N LYS A 298 -10.60 -21.69 6.97
CA LYS A 298 -9.32 -22.07 6.37
C LYS A 298 -9.35 -22.03 4.85
N ALA A 299 -10.51 -22.29 4.25
CA ALA A 299 -10.72 -22.19 2.81
C ALA A 299 -10.50 -20.79 2.25
N GLU A 300 -10.62 -19.75 3.08
CA GLU A 300 -10.35 -18.36 2.64
C GLU A 300 -8.87 -18.13 2.30
N PHE A 301 -7.97 -18.99 2.75
CA PHE A 301 -6.54 -18.96 2.43
C PHE A 301 -6.13 -20.04 1.43
N ALA A 302 -7.07 -20.79 0.90
CA ALA A 302 -6.80 -21.73 -0.18
C ALA A 302 -6.71 -21.01 -1.52
N TYR A 303 -5.81 -21.48 -2.37
CA TYR A 303 -5.66 -20.99 -3.74
C TYR A 303 -5.31 -22.15 -4.66
N GLU A 304 -6.00 -22.18 -5.79
CA GLU A 304 -5.70 -23.07 -6.91
C GLU A 304 -5.49 -22.21 -8.15
N PRO A 305 -4.38 -22.40 -8.88
CA PRO A 305 -4.15 -21.68 -10.12
C PRO A 305 -5.27 -21.95 -11.13
N PRO A 306 -5.64 -20.99 -11.96
CA PRO A 306 -6.59 -21.19 -13.04
C PRO A 306 -6.14 -22.29 -14.00
N ASP A 307 -7.09 -22.99 -14.61
CA ASP A 307 -6.82 -24.04 -15.60
C ASP A 307 -5.90 -23.54 -16.73
N GLY A 308 -4.88 -24.33 -17.05
CA GLY A 308 -3.91 -23.99 -18.10
C GLY A 308 -2.85 -22.96 -17.69
N VAL A 309 -2.88 -22.42 -16.47
CA VAL A 309 -1.83 -21.52 -15.95
C VAL A 309 -0.81 -22.32 -15.16
N PHE A 310 0.44 -22.29 -15.58
CA PHE A 310 1.56 -22.94 -14.91
C PHE A 310 2.29 -21.94 -13.99
N PRO A 311 2.18 -22.11 -12.66
CA PRO A 311 2.84 -21.21 -11.72
C PRO A 311 4.37 -21.31 -11.81
N ALA A 312 5.03 -20.16 -11.83
CA ALA A 312 6.49 -20.12 -11.71
C ALA A 312 6.90 -20.24 -10.23
N ASP A 313 7.66 -21.28 -9.86
CA ASP A 313 8.24 -21.39 -8.52
C ASP A 313 9.49 -20.52 -8.42
N VAL A 314 9.41 -19.46 -7.61
CA VAL A 314 10.50 -18.51 -7.40
C VAL A 314 11.22 -18.71 -6.05
N THR A 315 10.92 -19.79 -5.31
CA THR A 315 11.53 -20.11 -4.00
C THR A 315 13.07 -20.08 -4.07
N ASN A 316 13.65 -20.70 -5.08
CA ASN A 316 15.10 -20.78 -5.24
C ASN A 316 15.77 -19.41 -5.44
N GLN A 317 15.07 -18.40 -5.93
CA GLN A 317 15.61 -17.04 -6.08
C GLN A 317 15.86 -16.42 -4.69
N TYR A 318 14.94 -16.64 -3.75
CA TYR A 318 15.08 -16.19 -2.36
C TYR A 318 16.15 -16.97 -1.61
N LEU A 319 16.19 -18.29 -1.75
CA LEU A 319 17.21 -19.13 -1.12
C LEU A 319 18.63 -18.74 -1.52
N LYS A 320 18.85 -18.47 -2.83
CA LYS A 320 20.15 -17.98 -3.35
C LYS A 320 20.55 -16.60 -2.82
N GLN A 321 19.59 -15.73 -2.49
CA GLN A 321 19.88 -14.43 -1.89
C GLN A 321 20.30 -14.55 -0.42
N LEU A 322 19.80 -15.55 0.27
CA LEU A 322 20.12 -15.80 1.69
C LEU A 322 21.47 -16.49 1.90
N THR A 323 22.04 -17.08 0.85
CA THR A 323 23.35 -17.76 0.91
C THR A 323 24.53 -16.88 0.53
N LYS A 324 24.28 -15.66 0.05
CA LYS A 324 25.28 -14.62 -0.24
C LYS A 324 25.56 -13.76 0.98
#